data_cb1b88338fd0a04bef834156dac9661a
#
_entry.id   cb1b88338fd0a04bef834156dac9661a
#
_cell.length_a   1.000
_cell.length_b   1.000
_cell.length_c   1.000
_cell.angle_alpha   90.00
_cell.angle_beta   90.00
_cell.angle_gamma   90.00
#
_symmetry.space_group_name_H-M   'P 1'
#
loop_
_entity.id
_entity.type
_entity.pdbx_description
1 polymer ?
#
loop_
_entity_poly.entity_id
_entity_poly.type
_entity_poly.pdbx_seq_one_letter_code
_entity_poly.pdbx_strand_id
1 'polypeptide(L)'
;MADPRGFITTPREVAPRRPVEERVHDWKEVYPGGPGKALLPIISEQAGRCMDCGIPFCHQGCPLGNLIPEWNDLVWRDDWDDAIDRLHRTNNFPEFTGR
;
A
#
# COMPACT_ATOMS: atom_id res chain seq x y z
N MET A 1 -0.09 -1.79 16.63
CA MET A 1 1.08 -1.16 15.99
C MET A 1 2.13 -2.22 15.70
N ALA A 2 2.69 -2.19 14.52
CA ALA A 2 3.78 -3.07 14.14
C ALA A 2 5.07 -2.72 14.92
N ASP A 3 6.12 -3.54 14.74
CA ASP A 3 7.42 -3.25 15.34
C ASP A 3 7.91 -1.85 14.91
N PRO A 4 8.23 -0.94 15.83
CA PRO A 4 8.76 0.38 15.48
C PRO A 4 10.03 0.35 14.63
N ARG A 5 10.75 -0.77 14.62
CA ARG A 5 11.95 -1.00 13.81
C ARG A 5 11.70 -1.81 12.54
N GLY A 6 10.42 -2.02 12.19
CA GLY A 6 10.06 -2.81 11.01
C GLY A 6 10.69 -2.31 9.71
N PHE A 7 10.87 -1.01 9.57
CA PHE A 7 11.53 -0.40 8.40
C PHE A 7 13.04 -0.74 8.30
N ILE A 8 13.66 -1.17 9.40
CA ILE A 8 15.05 -1.62 9.42
C ILE A 8 15.13 -3.13 9.16
N THR A 9 14.25 -3.90 9.82
CA THR A 9 14.30 -5.36 9.80
C THR A 9 13.70 -5.96 8.53
N THR A 10 12.74 -5.28 7.93
CA THR A 10 12.07 -5.71 6.70
C THR A 10 12.51 -4.82 5.54
N PRO A 11 13.18 -5.36 4.51
CA PRO A 11 13.60 -4.57 3.37
C PRO A 11 12.38 -4.08 2.57
N ARG A 12 12.55 -2.95 1.88
CA ARG A 12 11.52 -2.45 0.98
C ARG A 12 11.41 -3.37 -0.23
N GLU A 13 10.21 -3.82 -0.49
CA GLU A 13 9.89 -4.67 -1.63
C GLU A 13 8.73 -4.05 -2.41
N VAL A 14 8.89 -3.96 -3.72
CA VAL A 14 7.87 -3.38 -4.61
C VAL A 14 7.45 -4.46 -5.60
N ALA A 15 6.14 -4.58 -5.83
CA ALA A 15 5.62 -5.49 -6.83
C ALA A 15 6.21 -5.17 -8.21
N PRO A 16 6.77 -6.15 -8.93
CA PRO A 16 7.34 -5.91 -10.24
C PRO A 16 6.25 -5.54 -11.25
N ARG A 17 6.57 -4.62 -12.13
CA ARG A 17 5.71 -4.27 -13.27
C ARG A 17 6.17 -5.00 -14.50
N ARG A 18 5.25 -5.27 -15.44
CA ARG A 18 5.62 -5.81 -16.73
C ARG A 18 6.55 -4.83 -17.45
N PRO A 19 7.54 -5.31 -18.26
CA PRO A 19 8.46 -4.44 -18.97
C PRO A 19 7.73 -3.43 -19.86
N VAL A 20 8.28 -2.23 -19.98
CA VAL A 20 7.69 -1.17 -20.80
C VAL A 20 7.54 -1.61 -22.26
N GLU A 21 8.50 -2.35 -22.77
CA GLU A 21 8.51 -2.86 -24.14
C GLU A 21 7.31 -3.74 -24.46
N GLU A 22 6.82 -4.49 -23.47
CA GLU A 22 5.61 -5.30 -23.62
C GLU A 22 4.34 -4.45 -23.45
N ARG A 23 4.35 -3.54 -22.48
CA ARG A 23 3.16 -2.75 -22.14
C ARG A 23 2.74 -1.77 -23.23
N VAL A 24 3.66 -1.30 -24.06
CA VAL A 24 3.34 -0.38 -25.15
C VAL A 24 2.56 -1.03 -26.29
N HIS A 25 2.51 -2.37 -26.33
CA HIS A 25 1.83 -3.13 -27.37
C HIS A 25 0.45 -3.65 -26.98
N ASP A 26 0.03 -3.46 -25.72
CA ASP A 26 -1.26 -3.96 -25.26
C ASP A 26 -1.90 -3.03 -24.20
N TRP A 27 -3.13 -3.34 -23.84
CA TRP A 27 -3.89 -2.67 -22.78
C TRP A 27 -4.13 -3.57 -21.57
N LYS A 28 -3.30 -4.60 -21.40
CA LYS A 28 -3.41 -5.55 -20.31
C LYS A 28 -2.89 -4.96 -19.01
N GLU A 29 -3.16 -5.66 -17.90
CA GLU A 29 -2.73 -5.25 -16.57
C GLU A 29 -1.21 -4.99 -16.50
N VAL A 30 -0.82 -3.93 -15.82
CA VAL A 30 0.58 -3.51 -15.64
C VAL A 30 1.35 -4.52 -14.78
N TYR A 31 0.69 -5.10 -13.77
CA TYR A 31 1.29 -6.05 -12.85
C TYR A 31 1.04 -7.49 -13.30
N PRO A 32 2.07 -8.35 -13.33
CA PRO A 32 1.88 -9.77 -13.66
C PRO A 32 0.92 -10.43 -12.68
N GLY A 33 -0.04 -11.18 -13.21
CA GLY A 33 -1.04 -11.87 -12.38
C GLY A 33 -2.15 -10.98 -11.84
N GLY A 34 -2.14 -9.68 -12.17
CA GLY A 34 -3.16 -8.74 -11.73
C GLY A 34 -3.03 -8.34 -10.25
N PRO A 35 -3.86 -7.39 -9.78
CA PRO A 35 -3.91 -6.98 -8.38
C PRO A 35 -4.65 -8.04 -7.56
N GLY A 36 -4.04 -9.13 -7.28
CA GLY A 36 -4.72 -10.25 -6.68
C GLY A 36 -4.07 -10.78 -5.41
N LYS A 37 -4.57 -11.92 -5.00
CA LYS A 37 -4.19 -12.63 -3.77
C LYS A 37 -2.69 -12.87 -3.62
N ALA A 38 -1.94 -12.90 -4.71
CA ALA A 38 -0.49 -13.12 -4.67
C ALA A 38 0.29 -11.95 -4.04
N LEU A 39 -0.28 -10.74 -4.04
CA LEU A 39 0.35 -9.56 -3.44
C LEU A 39 0.02 -9.37 -1.96
N LEU A 40 -0.99 -10.03 -1.44
CA LEU A 40 -1.44 -9.84 -0.06
C LEU A 40 -0.33 -10.07 0.99
N PRO A 41 0.50 -11.14 0.91
CA PRO A 41 1.59 -11.33 1.86
C PRO A 41 2.62 -10.21 1.81
N ILE A 42 2.98 -9.77 0.60
CA ILE A 42 3.94 -8.67 0.39
C ILE A 42 3.38 -7.38 0.99
N ILE A 43 2.12 -7.08 0.73
CA ILE A 43 1.46 -5.86 1.23
C ILE A 43 1.43 -5.84 2.76
N SER A 44 1.10 -6.95 3.40
CA SER A 44 1.07 -7.04 4.86
C SER A 44 2.45 -6.80 5.47
N GLU A 45 3.49 -7.42 4.92
CA GLU A 45 4.86 -7.20 5.38
C GLU A 45 5.31 -5.75 5.18
N GLN A 46 5.01 -5.17 4.02
CA GLN A 46 5.38 -3.77 3.74
C GLN A 46 4.61 -2.79 4.62
N ALA A 47 3.35 -3.08 4.94
CA ALA A 47 2.57 -2.29 5.89
C ALA A 47 3.21 -2.28 7.28
N GLY A 48 3.81 -3.39 7.69
CA GLY A 48 4.55 -3.52 8.95
C GLY A 48 5.80 -2.67 9.05
N ARG A 49 6.26 -2.07 7.95
CA ARG A 49 7.39 -1.13 7.97
C ARG A 49 7.00 0.26 8.49
N CYS A 50 5.72 0.53 8.61
CA CYS A 50 5.22 1.79 9.16
C CYS A 50 5.55 1.88 10.65
N MET A 51 6.29 2.91 11.05
CA MET A 51 6.68 3.13 12.44
C MET A 51 5.68 3.99 13.22
N ASP A 52 4.55 4.32 12.63
CA ASP A 52 3.49 5.12 13.24
C ASP A 52 4.02 6.42 13.88
N CYS A 53 4.60 7.26 13.06
CA CYS A 53 5.17 8.53 13.53
C CYS A 53 4.10 9.41 14.18
N GLY A 54 4.43 10.04 15.31
CA GLY A 54 3.53 10.98 15.97
C GLY A 54 3.20 12.20 15.10
N ILE A 55 4.09 12.55 14.19
CA ILE A 55 3.86 13.56 13.15
C ILE A 55 3.98 12.86 11.79
N PRO A 56 2.86 12.42 11.20
CA PRO A 56 2.90 11.61 9.97
C PRO A 56 3.12 12.49 8.73
N PHE A 57 4.36 12.67 8.32
CA PHE A 57 4.70 13.43 7.10
C PHE A 57 4.06 12.82 5.84
N CYS A 58 3.90 11.51 5.79
CA CYS A 58 3.18 10.84 4.69
C CYS A 58 1.74 11.31 4.57
N HIS A 59 1.08 11.56 5.68
CA HIS A 59 -0.28 12.08 5.74
C HIS A 59 -0.33 13.50 5.13
N GLN A 60 0.60 14.35 5.53
CA GLN A 60 0.70 15.72 5.02
C GLN A 60 1.17 15.78 3.57
N GLY A 61 2.01 14.84 3.16
CA GLY A 61 2.49 14.74 1.79
C GLY A 61 1.43 14.26 0.79
N CYS A 62 0.34 13.68 1.28
CA CYS A 62 -0.76 13.24 0.43
C CYS A 62 -1.74 14.39 0.17
N PRO A 63 -2.01 14.79 -1.11
CA PRO A 63 -2.95 15.86 -1.42
C PRO A 63 -4.38 15.61 -0.88
N LEU A 64 -4.77 14.35 -0.71
CA LEU A 64 -6.08 13.97 -0.17
C LEU A 64 -6.09 13.87 1.35
N GLY A 65 -4.94 13.98 2.00
CA GLY A 65 -4.83 13.79 3.45
C GLY A 65 -5.17 12.37 3.88
N ASN A 66 -4.77 11.38 3.11
CA ASN A 66 -5.04 9.97 3.42
C ASN A 66 -4.45 9.57 4.77
N LEU A 67 -5.20 8.74 5.50
CA LEU A 67 -4.85 8.27 6.84
C LEU A 67 -3.87 7.08 6.77
N ILE A 68 -2.69 7.32 6.20
CA ILE A 68 -1.74 6.27 5.82
C ILE A 68 -1.26 5.43 7.01
N PRO A 69 -0.85 5.99 8.15
CA PRO A 69 -0.43 5.15 9.28
C PRO A 69 -1.56 4.25 9.81
N GLU A 70 -2.78 4.73 9.80
CA GLU A 70 -3.93 3.97 10.30
C GLU A 70 -4.21 2.74 9.45
N TRP A 71 -4.30 2.89 8.13
CA TRP A 71 -4.56 1.73 7.28
C TRP A 71 -3.36 0.77 7.23
N ASN A 72 -2.13 1.27 7.35
CA ASN A 72 -0.97 0.40 7.45
C ASN A 72 -1.02 -0.52 8.67
N ASP A 73 -1.42 0.01 9.81
CA ASP A 73 -1.59 -0.78 11.02
C ASP A 73 -2.70 -1.83 10.86
N LEU A 74 -3.84 -1.44 10.28
CA LEU A 74 -4.95 -2.35 10.05
C LEU A 74 -4.59 -3.46 9.06
N VAL A 75 -3.89 -3.14 7.97
CA VAL A 75 -3.42 -4.13 7.00
C VAL A 75 -2.42 -5.08 7.65
N TRP A 76 -1.50 -4.59 8.46
CA TRP A 76 -0.54 -5.42 9.15
C TRP A 76 -1.19 -6.39 10.14
N ARG A 77 -2.32 -6.00 10.77
CA ARG A 77 -3.12 -6.85 11.64
C ARG A 77 -4.07 -7.78 10.88
N ASP A 78 -4.05 -7.74 9.57
CA ASP A 78 -4.95 -8.51 8.70
C ASP A 78 -6.42 -8.10 8.81
N ASP A 79 -6.68 -6.88 9.23
CA ASP A 79 -8.03 -6.31 9.34
C ASP A 79 -8.34 -5.50 8.08
N TRP A 80 -8.62 -6.21 7.01
CA TRP A 80 -8.83 -5.64 5.68
C TRP A 80 -10.13 -4.84 5.57
N ASP A 81 -11.17 -5.25 6.28
CA ASP A 81 -12.46 -4.57 6.23
C ASP A 81 -12.34 -3.15 6.79
N ASP A 82 -11.73 -3.01 7.96
CA ASP A 82 -11.49 -1.71 8.56
C ASP A 82 -10.45 -0.90 7.79
N ALA A 83 -9.45 -1.56 7.21
CA ALA A 83 -8.45 -0.88 6.38
C ALA A 83 -9.09 -0.23 5.15
N ILE A 84 -9.99 -0.93 4.46
CA ILE A 84 -10.72 -0.40 3.31
C ILE A 84 -11.64 0.76 3.74
N ASP A 85 -12.34 0.63 4.85
CA ASP A 85 -13.18 1.70 5.39
C ASP A 85 -12.36 2.97 5.65
N ARG A 86 -11.18 2.82 6.26
CA ARG A 86 -10.27 3.95 6.50
C ARG A 86 -9.77 4.58 5.21
N LEU A 87 -9.44 3.78 4.21
CA LEU A 87 -9.02 4.27 2.90
C LEU A 87 -10.10 5.10 2.23
N HIS A 88 -11.34 4.61 2.25
CA HIS A 88 -12.47 5.29 1.63
C HIS A 88 -12.94 6.54 2.36
N ARG A 89 -12.52 6.77 3.59
CA ARG A 89 -12.90 7.99 4.32
C ARG A 89 -12.34 9.26 3.70
N THR A 90 -11.19 9.17 3.07
CA THR A 90 -10.51 10.32 2.47
C THR A 90 -10.37 10.22 0.96
N ASN A 91 -10.57 9.04 0.38
CA ASN A 91 -10.36 8.80 -1.04
C ASN A 91 -11.46 7.90 -1.61
N ASN A 92 -12.27 8.46 -2.50
CA ASN A 92 -13.36 7.71 -3.14
C ASN A 92 -12.88 6.82 -4.29
N PHE A 93 -11.71 7.11 -4.87
CA PHE A 93 -11.19 6.42 -6.05
C PHE A 93 -9.72 6.02 -5.88
N PRO A 94 -9.39 5.22 -4.83
CA PRO A 94 -7.99 4.84 -4.58
C PRO A 94 -7.39 4.00 -5.71
N GLU A 95 -8.21 3.25 -6.43
CA GLU A 95 -7.79 2.44 -7.57
C GLU A 95 -7.22 3.28 -8.72
N PHE A 96 -7.64 4.53 -8.85
CA PHE A 96 -7.09 5.45 -9.86
C PHE A 96 -5.87 6.21 -9.33
N THR A 97 -5.93 6.68 -8.10
CA THR A 97 -4.87 7.53 -7.53
C THR A 97 -3.66 6.73 -7.06
N GLY A 98 -3.82 5.45 -6.76
CA GLY A 98 -2.77 4.57 -6.27
C GLY A 98 -1.98 3.83 -7.35
N ARG A 99 -2.33 3.97 -8.62
CA ARG A 99 -1.67 3.26 -9.74
C ARG A 99 -0.46 3.97 -10.28
#